data_945aeb1967151e05599a774bd4afce1b
#
_entry.id   945aeb1967151e05599a774bd4afce1b
#
_cell.length_a   1.000
_cell.length_b   1.000
_cell.length_c   1.000
_cell.angle_alpha   90.00
_cell.angle_beta   90.00
_cell.angle_gamma   90.00
#
_symmetry.space_group_name_H-M   'P 1'
#
loop_
_entity.id
_entity.type
_entity.pdbx_description
1 polymer ?
#
loop_
_entity_poly.entity_id
_entity_poly.type
_entity_poly.pdbx_seq_one_letter_code
_entity_poly.pdbx_strand_id
1 'polypeptide(L)'
;MKILLIGEASFLHNTLKKGLLERGHRVLTMSDGNGWHDAPRDINLRRNLRWGKFGGLWVVWQLLRHLPQLCGNDVVQIHNYQFVPLMYRWNTLLLRFLKLTNRCVVKGCFGDDPQIFRRQAQGVPAYSDTYWSGQLQNTELHRDRIAEVIEYGAEASWRKTTAMADALVPCLYEYWLDYNEPPYAAKLHYIPLPMECEKMVRWCDGEMVKWCDGEMVKWCNGVMVRWCNGEMVRCVGNVTTSPSHPNNSQLAPSHPLTILIGLQPKRDFMKGAMKIATFVDEVARRHPGKVQIKYVEGVPYDEYMRLLAEADVLVDQLYSYTPSMNSLAAMARGTVVIGGGEEEYYEFIGEDTLRPIINVRPDVPDEENIATIERALFTDGTLERMRCESVEFVHKYHDYRHVAEQYEQLYRSLLAKG
;
A
#
# COMPACT_ATOMS: atom_id res chain seq x y z
N MET A 1 -19.87 -16.63 -2.88
CA MET A 1 -20.36 -15.86 -1.72
C MET A 1 -20.95 -14.54 -2.19
N LYS A 2 -21.84 -13.97 -1.37
CA LYS A 2 -22.32 -12.59 -1.50
C LYS A 2 -21.55 -11.72 -0.52
N ILE A 3 -20.77 -10.78 -1.02
CA ILE A 3 -19.80 -9.99 -0.24
C ILE A 3 -20.15 -8.50 -0.37
N LEU A 4 -20.18 -7.80 0.73
CA LEU A 4 -20.38 -6.35 0.80
C LEU A 4 -19.13 -5.70 1.40
N LEU A 5 -18.44 -4.85 0.63
CA LEU A 5 -17.29 -4.08 1.06
C LEU A 5 -17.72 -2.63 1.33
N ILE A 6 -17.58 -2.15 2.57
CA ILE A 6 -18.03 -0.81 2.97
C ILE A 6 -16.84 0.06 3.37
N GLY A 7 -16.82 1.24 2.80
CA GLY A 7 -15.71 2.18 2.90
C GLY A 7 -14.60 1.89 1.91
N GLU A 8 -13.64 2.79 1.81
CA GLU A 8 -12.51 2.67 0.89
C GLU A 8 -11.23 3.24 1.53
N ALA A 9 -10.13 2.61 1.28
CA ALA A 9 -8.81 3.08 1.66
C ALA A 9 -7.84 2.83 0.50
N SER A 10 -7.40 3.90 -0.16
CA SER A 10 -6.37 3.85 -1.21
C SER A 10 -6.60 2.78 -2.29
N PHE A 11 -7.82 2.65 -2.82
CA PHE A 11 -8.24 1.63 -3.80
C PHE A 11 -8.22 0.17 -3.31
N LEU A 12 -7.98 -0.10 -2.03
CA LEU A 12 -7.87 -1.44 -1.50
C LEU A 12 -9.13 -2.28 -1.78
N HIS A 13 -10.32 -1.77 -1.40
CA HIS A 13 -11.58 -2.49 -1.62
C HIS A 13 -11.92 -2.62 -3.11
N ASN A 14 -11.59 -1.64 -3.94
CA ASN A 14 -11.78 -1.70 -5.39
C ASN A 14 -10.92 -2.80 -6.02
N THR A 15 -9.65 -2.85 -5.68
CA THR A 15 -8.71 -3.85 -6.20
C THR A 15 -9.06 -5.25 -5.69
N LEU A 16 -9.42 -5.37 -4.40
CA LEU A 16 -9.91 -6.61 -3.82
C LEU A 16 -11.19 -7.09 -4.51
N LYS A 17 -12.15 -6.20 -4.79
CA LYS A 17 -13.38 -6.52 -5.51
C LYS A 17 -13.08 -7.18 -6.84
N LYS A 18 -12.13 -6.65 -7.62
CA LYS A 18 -11.73 -7.21 -8.91
C LYS A 18 -11.33 -8.68 -8.77
N GLY A 19 -10.43 -9.00 -7.85
CA GLY A 19 -9.97 -10.37 -7.63
C GLY A 19 -11.09 -11.31 -7.13
N LEU A 20 -11.95 -10.83 -6.24
CA LEU A 20 -13.09 -11.62 -5.74
C LEU A 20 -14.15 -11.89 -6.85
N LEU A 21 -14.38 -10.95 -7.77
CA LEU A 21 -15.26 -11.15 -8.92
C LEU A 21 -14.69 -12.21 -9.89
N GLU A 22 -13.39 -12.17 -10.17
CA GLU A 22 -12.70 -13.19 -10.99
C GLU A 22 -12.80 -14.59 -10.37
N ARG A 23 -12.88 -14.70 -9.05
CA ARG A 23 -13.10 -15.93 -8.30
C ARG A 23 -14.60 -16.37 -8.24
N GLY A 24 -15.47 -15.68 -8.98
CA GLY A 24 -16.90 -16.02 -9.10
C GLY A 24 -17.78 -15.59 -7.92
N HIS A 25 -17.32 -14.66 -7.09
CA HIS A 25 -18.14 -14.10 -6.02
C HIS A 25 -19.03 -12.96 -6.50
N ARG A 26 -20.12 -12.67 -5.78
CA ARG A 26 -20.95 -11.48 -5.98
C ARG A 26 -20.47 -10.41 -5.00
N VAL A 27 -19.86 -9.34 -5.49
CA VAL A 27 -19.25 -8.30 -4.65
C VAL A 27 -19.88 -6.96 -4.95
N LEU A 28 -20.31 -6.26 -3.90
CA LEU A 28 -20.76 -4.87 -3.95
C LEU A 28 -19.83 -4.00 -3.12
N THR A 29 -19.53 -2.82 -3.64
CA THR A 29 -18.78 -1.76 -2.92
C THR A 29 -19.68 -0.60 -2.57
N MET A 30 -19.56 -0.09 -1.35
CA MET A 30 -20.30 1.05 -0.84
C MET A 30 -19.32 1.99 -0.13
N SER A 31 -19.12 3.20 -0.65
CA SER A 31 -18.17 4.16 -0.05
C SER A 31 -18.49 5.62 -0.42
N ASP A 32 -17.80 6.56 0.20
CA ASP A 32 -17.78 7.97 -0.19
C ASP A 32 -16.72 8.29 -1.25
N GLY A 33 -15.91 7.30 -1.65
CA GLY A 33 -14.86 7.41 -2.65
C GLY A 33 -13.51 7.87 -2.10
N ASN A 34 -13.35 7.93 -0.76
CA ASN A 34 -12.10 8.33 -0.10
C ASN A 34 -11.56 9.71 -0.53
N GLY A 35 -12.44 10.66 -0.90
CA GLY A 35 -12.18 12.11 -1.14
C GLY A 35 -11.04 12.51 -2.06
N TRP A 36 -9.94 11.83 -1.97
CA TRP A 36 -8.65 12.09 -2.63
C TRP A 36 -8.59 11.45 -4.03
N HIS A 37 -9.07 10.21 -4.20
CA HIS A 37 -8.97 9.49 -5.48
C HIS A 37 -10.31 9.31 -6.20
N ASP A 38 -11.42 9.63 -5.55
CA ASP A 38 -12.79 9.36 -6.02
C ASP A 38 -12.98 7.93 -6.55
N ALA A 39 -12.54 6.94 -5.74
CA ALA A 39 -12.54 5.53 -6.11
C ALA A 39 -13.90 5.06 -6.62
N PRO A 40 -13.97 4.23 -7.69
CA PRO A 40 -15.20 3.65 -8.22
C PRO A 40 -15.97 2.88 -7.14
N ARG A 41 -17.30 2.94 -7.16
CA ARG A 41 -18.19 2.28 -6.20
C ARG A 41 -19.56 2.01 -6.79
N ASP A 42 -20.20 0.94 -6.33
CA ASP A 42 -21.55 0.61 -6.77
C ASP A 42 -22.59 1.47 -6.08
N ILE A 43 -22.38 1.77 -4.78
CA ILE A 43 -23.29 2.61 -3.98
C ILE A 43 -22.49 3.79 -3.44
N ASN A 44 -22.91 5.00 -3.85
CA ASN A 44 -22.23 6.24 -3.50
C ASN A 44 -22.78 6.81 -2.19
N LEU A 45 -21.93 6.89 -1.16
CA LEU A 45 -22.23 7.50 0.14
C LEU A 45 -21.64 8.91 0.30
N ARG A 46 -21.10 9.50 -0.77
CA ARG A 46 -20.43 10.80 -0.69
C ARG A 46 -21.36 11.86 -0.10
N ARG A 47 -20.93 12.45 0.99
CA ARG A 47 -21.64 13.52 1.68
C ARG A 47 -21.49 14.82 0.90
N ASN A 48 -22.61 15.51 0.65
CA ASN A 48 -22.54 16.87 0.13
C ASN A 48 -22.22 17.85 1.28
N LEU A 49 -20.95 18.30 1.34
CA LEU A 49 -20.48 19.21 2.38
C LEU A 49 -21.14 20.57 2.35
N ARG A 50 -21.67 21.03 1.18
CA ARG A 50 -22.39 22.30 1.05
C ARG A 50 -23.72 22.30 1.81
N TRP A 51 -24.27 21.12 2.10
CA TRP A 51 -25.52 21.00 2.87
C TRP A 51 -25.29 20.94 4.39
N GLY A 52 -24.06 21.13 4.86
CA GLY A 52 -23.71 21.12 6.28
C GLY A 52 -24.27 19.89 6.99
N LYS A 53 -25.06 20.09 8.06
CA LYS A 53 -25.67 18.99 8.82
C LYS A 53 -26.64 18.13 7.99
N PHE A 54 -27.34 18.70 7.01
CA PHE A 54 -28.25 17.97 6.12
C PHE A 54 -27.53 17.00 5.16
N GLY A 55 -26.24 17.19 4.88
CA GLY A 55 -25.46 16.23 4.11
C GLY A 55 -25.42 14.83 4.73
N GLY A 56 -25.53 14.73 6.06
CA GLY A 56 -25.66 13.45 6.76
C GLY A 56 -27.00 12.74 6.51
N LEU A 57 -28.11 13.50 6.35
CA LEU A 57 -29.42 12.93 6.02
C LEU A 57 -29.44 12.27 4.64
N TRP A 58 -28.70 12.83 3.68
CA TRP A 58 -28.50 12.18 2.38
C TRP A 58 -27.84 10.81 2.51
N VAL A 59 -26.80 10.69 3.32
CA VAL A 59 -26.13 9.41 3.56
C VAL A 59 -27.10 8.41 4.20
N VAL A 60 -27.88 8.83 5.21
CA VAL A 60 -28.90 7.97 5.84
C VAL A 60 -29.95 7.53 4.82
N TRP A 61 -30.42 8.45 3.96
CA TRP A 61 -31.37 8.10 2.90
C TRP A 61 -30.78 7.08 1.91
N GLN A 62 -29.52 7.23 1.51
CA GLN A 62 -28.85 6.25 0.67
C GLN A 62 -28.76 4.88 1.34
N LEU A 63 -28.44 4.83 2.65
CA LEU A 63 -28.42 3.58 3.40
C LEU A 63 -29.80 2.92 3.44
N LEU A 64 -30.87 3.69 3.68
CA LEU A 64 -32.25 3.20 3.70
C LEU A 64 -32.71 2.71 2.32
N ARG A 65 -32.41 3.46 1.26
CA ARG A 65 -32.73 3.07 -0.12
C ARG A 65 -32.08 1.76 -0.53
N HIS A 66 -30.87 1.50 -0.02
CA HIS A 66 -30.08 0.29 -0.33
C HIS A 66 -30.13 -0.77 0.79
N LEU A 67 -31.15 -0.72 1.64
CA LEU A 67 -31.33 -1.66 2.74
C LEU A 67 -31.31 -3.13 2.30
N PRO A 68 -31.91 -3.54 1.15
CA PRO A 68 -31.81 -4.93 0.67
C PRO A 68 -30.39 -5.39 0.35
N GLN A 69 -29.51 -4.46 -0.05
CA GLN A 69 -28.10 -4.77 -0.33
C GLN A 69 -27.27 -4.90 0.95
N LEU A 70 -27.71 -4.24 2.05
CA LEU A 70 -27.06 -4.31 3.35
C LEU A 70 -27.33 -5.61 4.10
N CYS A 71 -28.35 -6.39 3.69
CA CYS A 71 -28.81 -7.59 4.38
C CYS A 71 -28.54 -8.87 3.59
N GLY A 72 -28.41 -9.99 4.32
CA GLY A 72 -28.30 -11.33 3.72
C GLY A 72 -27.02 -11.52 2.90
N ASN A 73 -25.93 -10.85 3.27
CA ASN A 73 -24.61 -11.12 2.72
C ASN A 73 -23.94 -12.25 3.53
N ASP A 74 -23.13 -13.04 2.86
CA ASP A 74 -22.27 -14.01 3.54
C ASP A 74 -21.21 -13.30 4.36
N VAL A 75 -20.63 -12.23 3.79
CA VAL A 75 -19.59 -11.43 4.43
C VAL A 75 -19.87 -9.95 4.25
N VAL A 76 -19.71 -9.19 5.31
CA VAL A 76 -19.59 -7.73 5.27
C VAL A 76 -18.19 -7.37 5.75
N GLN A 77 -17.40 -6.68 4.92
CA GLN A 77 -16.12 -6.13 5.32
C GLN A 77 -16.20 -4.60 5.38
N ILE A 78 -15.77 -4.05 6.52
CA ILE A 78 -15.63 -2.60 6.72
C ILE A 78 -14.15 -2.24 6.69
N HIS A 79 -13.78 -1.07 6.12
CA HIS A 79 -12.37 -0.68 5.99
C HIS A 79 -11.75 -0.24 7.33
N ASN A 80 -12.55 0.36 8.23
CA ASN A 80 -12.11 0.80 9.56
C ASN A 80 -13.36 1.01 10.45
N TYR A 81 -13.19 1.49 11.69
CA TYR A 81 -14.28 1.76 12.64
C TYR A 81 -15.21 2.92 12.20
N GLN A 82 -14.73 3.82 11.34
CA GLN A 82 -15.52 4.86 10.68
C GLN A 82 -15.64 4.54 9.18
N PHE A 83 -16.54 3.67 8.82
CA PHE A 83 -16.66 3.12 7.46
C PHE A 83 -17.75 3.80 6.61
N VAL A 84 -18.57 4.70 7.18
CA VAL A 84 -19.48 5.60 6.46
C VAL A 84 -19.28 7.03 6.93
N PRO A 85 -19.52 8.07 6.10
CA PRO A 85 -19.28 9.48 6.44
C PRO A 85 -20.36 10.04 7.37
N LEU A 86 -20.56 9.35 8.49
CA LEU A 86 -21.46 9.71 9.59
C LEU A 86 -20.67 9.77 10.91
N MET A 87 -21.29 10.36 11.96
CA MET A 87 -20.68 10.38 13.28
C MET A 87 -20.40 8.96 13.80
N TYR A 88 -19.38 8.79 14.62
CA TYR A 88 -18.92 7.50 15.16
C TYR A 88 -20.05 6.62 15.72
N ARG A 89 -20.95 7.18 16.51
CA ARG A 89 -22.10 6.45 17.06
C ARG A 89 -23.00 5.80 16.00
N TRP A 90 -23.17 6.45 14.84
CA TRP A 90 -23.98 5.91 13.75
C TRP A 90 -23.28 4.77 13.03
N ASN A 91 -21.96 4.85 12.91
CA ASN A 91 -21.15 3.72 12.42
C ASN A 91 -21.32 2.50 13.35
N THR A 92 -21.25 2.69 14.67
CA THR A 92 -21.49 1.61 15.65
C THR A 92 -22.89 1.01 15.52
N LEU A 93 -23.93 1.84 15.38
CA LEU A 93 -25.32 1.36 15.22
C LEU A 93 -25.53 0.60 13.91
N LEU A 94 -24.98 1.13 12.83
CA LEU A 94 -25.02 0.46 11.52
C LEU A 94 -24.29 -0.89 11.57
N LEU A 95 -23.14 -0.97 12.23
CA LEU A 95 -22.41 -2.24 12.34
C LEU A 95 -23.20 -3.28 13.17
N ARG A 96 -23.90 -2.86 14.23
CA ARG A 96 -24.81 -3.76 14.97
C ARG A 96 -25.90 -4.32 14.07
N PHE A 97 -26.52 -3.45 13.26
CA PHE A 97 -27.50 -3.88 12.27
C PHE A 97 -26.90 -4.87 11.25
N LEU A 98 -25.75 -4.54 10.69
CA LEU A 98 -25.04 -5.42 9.74
C LEU A 98 -24.69 -6.79 10.35
N LYS A 99 -24.25 -6.80 11.62
CA LYS A 99 -23.94 -8.05 12.34
C LYS A 99 -25.18 -8.92 12.56
N LEU A 100 -26.33 -8.33 12.79
CA LEU A 100 -27.60 -9.07 12.98
C LEU A 100 -28.21 -9.59 11.69
N THR A 101 -27.91 -8.95 10.55
CA THR A 101 -28.57 -9.23 9.27
C THR A 101 -27.68 -9.96 8.25
N ASN A 102 -26.42 -10.19 8.60
CA ASN A 102 -25.44 -10.87 7.76
C ASN A 102 -24.72 -11.96 8.56
N ARG A 103 -24.06 -12.91 7.86
CA ARG A 103 -23.48 -14.08 8.53
C ARG A 103 -22.15 -13.76 9.23
N CYS A 104 -21.32 -12.93 8.63
CA CYS A 104 -19.98 -12.63 9.15
C CYS A 104 -19.60 -11.17 8.89
N VAL A 105 -18.87 -10.57 9.84
CA VAL A 105 -18.34 -9.19 9.73
C VAL A 105 -16.84 -9.20 9.91
N VAL A 106 -16.12 -8.69 8.91
CA VAL A 106 -14.67 -8.50 8.93
C VAL A 106 -14.36 -7.01 9.06
N LYS A 107 -13.45 -6.65 9.96
CA LYS A 107 -12.96 -5.27 10.08
C LYS A 107 -11.55 -5.16 9.53
N GLY A 108 -11.37 -4.34 8.51
CA GLY A 108 -10.06 -3.84 8.12
C GLY A 108 -9.47 -2.91 9.17
N CYS A 109 -8.17 -3.01 9.36
CA CYS A 109 -7.38 -2.08 10.16
C CYS A 109 -6.50 -1.27 9.18
N PHE A 110 -7.16 -0.40 8.38
CA PHE A 110 -6.57 0.30 7.25
C PHE A 110 -6.47 1.81 7.54
N GLY A 111 -5.55 2.20 8.39
CA GLY A 111 -5.31 3.59 8.77
C GLY A 111 -5.48 3.85 10.26
N ASP A 112 -5.34 5.12 10.63
CA ASP A 112 -5.31 5.57 12.01
C ASP A 112 -6.53 5.15 12.82
N ASP A 113 -6.26 4.67 14.01
CA ASP A 113 -7.28 4.38 15.00
C ASP A 113 -6.72 4.45 16.44
N PRO A 114 -7.58 4.42 17.48
CA PRO A 114 -7.13 4.54 18.87
C PRO A 114 -6.15 3.47 19.33
N GLN A 115 -6.18 2.25 18.76
CA GLN A 115 -5.26 1.18 19.13
C GLN A 115 -3.85 1.46 18.60
N ILE A 116 -3.76 1.88 17.35
CA ILE A 116 -2.51 2.26 16.71
C ILE A 116 -1.80 3.32 17.54
N PHE A 117 -2.45 4.43 17.84
CA PHE A 117 -1.84 5.49 18.65
C PHE A 117 -1.48 5.05 20.07
N ARG A 118 -2.28 4.17 20.68
CA ARG A 118 -1.96 3.63 22.01
C ARG A 118 -0.69 2.78 21.98
N ARG A 119 -0.51 1.93 20.99
CA ARG A 119 0.66 1.07 20.86
C ARG A 119 1.91 1.87 20.51
N GLN A 120 1.77 2.81 19.59
CA GLN A 120 2.87 3.71 19.22
C GLN A 120 3.33 4.57 20.39
N ALA A 121 2.41 5.04 21.26
CA ALA A 121 2.74 5.71 22.51
C ALA A 121 3.45 4.80 23.53
N GLN A 122 3.38 3.48 23.37
CA GLN A 122 4.13 2.49 24.14
C GLN A 122 5.48 2.12 23.49
N GLY A 123 5.81 2.73 22.33
CA GLY A 123 7.02 2.45 21.58
C GLY A 123 6.94 1.19 20.70
N VAL A 124 5.74 0.79 20.29
CA VAL A 124 5.53 -0.34 19.37
C VAL A 124 4.71 0.14 18.17
N PRO A 125 5.27 0.09 16.95
CA PRO A 125 6.70 -0.13 16.65
C PRO A 125 7.63 0.96 17.22
N ALA A 126 8.94 0.77 17.13
CA ALA A 126 9.92 1.68 17.70
C ALA A 126 9.79 3.10 17.16
N TYR A 127 9.40 3.24 15.90
CA TYR A 127 9.06 4.53 15.29
C TYR A 127 7.85 4.37 14.36
N SER A 128 7.18 5.45 14.11
CA SER A 128 6.04 5.58 13.20
C SER A 128 5.97 7.01 12.67
N ASP A 129 5.01 7.29 11.83
CA ASP A 129 4.73 8.65 11.34
C ASP A 129 4.31 9.64 12.46
N THR A 130 3.95 9.14 13.62
CA THR A 130 3.43 9.94 14.75
C THR A 130 4.34 9.90 15.98
N TYR A 131 4.90 8.73 16.30
CA TYR A 131 5.68 8.50 17.52
C TYR A 131 7.08 7.97 17.22
N TRP A 132 8.03 8.35 18.07
CA TRP A 132 9.37 7.78 18.13
C TRP A 132 9.66 7.33 19.58
N SER A 133 9.91 6.05 19.76
CA SER A 133 10.13 5.46 21.10
C SER A 133 9.08 5.89 22.13
N GLY A 134 7.82 5.94 21.71
CA GLY A 134 6.70 6.37 22.55
C GLY A 134 6.52 7.88 22.73
N GLN A 135 7.38 8.70 22.13
CA GLN A 135 7.29 10.17 22.20
C GLN A 135 6.75 10.75 20.89
N LEU A 136 5.91 11.78 20.95
CA LEU A 136 5.41 12.47 19.77
C LEU A 136 6.55 13.15 19.01
N GLN A 137 6.65 12.88 17.70
CA GLN A 137 7.68 13.48 16.85
C GLN A 137 7.46 14.98 16.65
N ASN A 138 6.21 15.40 16.42
CA ASN A 138 5.82 16.80 16.32
C ASN A 138 4.61 17.04 17.23
N THR A 139 4.84 17.80 18.30
CA THR A 139 3.87 17.94 19.39
C THR A 139 2.60 18.72 19.02
N GLU A 140 2.66 19.63 18.06
CA GLU A 140 1.50 20.46 17.69
C GLU A 140 0.60 19.75 16.67
N LEU A 141 1.14 19.40 15.52
CA LEU A 141 0.38 18.78 14.42
C LEU A 141 -0.15 17.37 14.77
N HIS A 142 0.65 16.58 15.50
CA HIS A 142 0.23 15.25 15.91
C HIS A 142 -0.81 15.27 17.04
N ARG A 143 -0.78 16.27 17.93
CA ARG A 143 -1.85 16.42 18.94
C ARG A 143 -3.21 16.60 18.33
N ASP A 144 -3.33 17.46 17.31
CA ASP A 144 -4.61 17.70 16.64
C ASP A 144 -5.14 16.42 15.99
N ARG A 145 -4.26 15.66 15.31
CA ARG A 145 -4.62 14.37 14.72
C ARG A 145 -5.05 13.33 15.75
N ILE A 146 -4.33 13.22 16.86
CA ILE A 146 -4.68 12.30 17.95
C ILE A 146 -5.97 12.72 18.62
N ALA A 147 -6.16 14.03 18.88
CA ALA A 147 -7.37 14.56 19.45
C ALA A 147 -8.59 14.25 18.60
N GLU A 148 -8.50 14.38 17.26
CA GLU A 148 -9.59 14.02 16.35
C GLU A 148 -10.00 12.55 16.50
N VAL A 149 -9.04 11.65 16.70
CA VAL A 149 -9.29 10.20 16.80
C VAL A 149 -9.68 9.77 18.20
N ILE A 150 -9.15 10.38 19.27
CA ILE A 150 -9.35 9.91 20.66
C ILE A 150 -10.40 10.74 21.39
N GLU A 151 -10.41 12.09 21.27
CA GLU A 151 -11.20 12.98 22.12
C GLU A 151 -12.67 13.07 21.71
N TYR A 152 -13.03 12.81 20.46
CA TYR A 152 -14.40 12.96 19.94
C TYR A 152 -15.28 11.71 20.02
N GLY A 153 -14.97 10.79 20.94
CA GLY A 153 -15.75 9.56 21.15
C GLY A 153 -15.48 8.48 20.11
N ALA A 154 -14.46 8.65 19.31
CA ALA A 154 -13.97 7.65 18.36
C ALA A 154 -13.56 6.35 19.06
N GLU A 155 -12.88 6.44 20.19
CA GLU A 155 -12.45 5.28 20.97
C GLU A 155 -13.61 4.36 21.37
N ALA A 156 -14.72 4.92 21.84
CA ALA A 156 -15.88 4.12 22.19
C ALA A 156 -16.51 3.40 20.99
N SER A 157 -16.51 4.04 19.82
CA SER A 157 -16.95 3.43 18.56
C SER A 157 -15.97 2.34 18.10
N TRP A 158 -14.67 2.65 18.12
CA TRP A 158 -13.61 1.71 17.78
C TRP A 158 -13.67 0.44 18.64
N ARG A 159 -13.77 0.56 19.98
CA ARG A 159 -13.88 -0.58 20.89
C ARG A 159 -15.08 -1.47 20.54
N LYS A 160 -16.24 -0.87 20.31
CA LYS A 160 -17.48 -1.60 19.99
C LYS A 160 -17.39 -2.26 18.61
N THR A 161 -16.92 -1.57 17.60
CA THR A 161 -16.81 -2.11 16.24
C THR A 161 -15.76 -3.23 16.19
N THR A 162 -14.63 -3.07 16.86
CA THR A 162 -13.59 -4.08 16.99
C THR A 162 -14.08 -5.31 17.75
N ALA A 163 -14.87 -5.12 18.83
CA ALA A 163 -15.45 -6.25 19.57
C ALA A 163 -16.46 -7.06 18.74
N MET A 164 -17.28 -6.38 17.92
CA MET A 164 -18.31 -7.00 17.08
C MET A 164 -17.76 -7.74 15.85
N ALA A 165 -16.57 -7.39 15.39
CA ALA A 165 -15.96 -8.03 14.23
C ALA A 165 -15.56 -9.48 14.52
N ASP A 166 -15.76 -10.39 13.56
CA ASP A 166 -15.36 -11.80 13.62
C ASP A 166 -13.89 -11.98 13.33
N ALA A 167 -13.32 -11.10 12.49
CA ALA A 167 -11.89 -11.02 12.19
C ALA A 167 -11.44 -9.57 12.06
N LEU A 168 -10.15 -9.34 12.34
CA LEU A 168 -9.43 -8.10 12.16
C LEU A 168 -8.35 -8.32 11.10
N VAL A 169 -8.30 -7.46 10.09
CA VAL A 169 -7.37 -7.60 8.97
C VAL A 169 -6.50 -6.34 8.83
N PRO A 170 -5.29 -6.30 9.40
CA PRO A 170 -4.29 -5.31 9.07
C PRO A 170 -3.67 -5.62 7.71
N CYS A 171 -3.31 -4.57 6.97
CA CYS A 171 -2.71 -4.67 5.63
C CYS A 171 -1.24 -4.23 5.58
N LEU A 172 -0.71 -3.68 6.66
CA LEU A 172 0.69 -3.32 6.87
C LEU A 172 1.21 -4.03 8.10
N TYR A 173 2.53 -4.32 8.12
CA TYR A 173 3.18 -4.99 9.25
C TYR A 173 3.08 -4.17 10.53
N GLU A 174 3.29 -2.86 10.46
CA GLU A 174 3.15 -1.95 11.59
C GLU A 174 1.73 -1.99 12.18
N TYR A 175 0.69 -2.07 11.37
CA TYR A 175 -0.69 -2.22 11.85
C TYR A 175 -0.94 -3.60 12.47
N TRP A 176 -0.25 -4.65 11.96
CA TRP A 176 -0.30 -5.96 12.59
C TRP A 176 0.35 -5.95 13.97
N LEU A 177 1.50 -5.29 14.13
CA LEU A 177 2.19 -5.11 15.42
C LEU A 177 1.28 -4.41 16.45
N ASP A 178 0.58 -3.37 16.04
CA ASP A 178 -0.32 -2.60 16.89
C ASP A 178 -1.48 -3.42 17.44
N TYR A 179 -1.94 -4.42 16.67
CA TYR A 179 -3.06 -5.29 17.05
C TYR A 179 -2.63 -6.65 17.59
N ASN A 180 -1.35 -7.01 17.51
CA ASN A 180 -0.86 -8.32 17.97
C ASN A 180 -0.70 -8.38 19.49
N GLU A 181 -1.79 -8.18 20.20
CA GLU A 181 -1.89 -8.32 21.66
C GLU A 181 -3.29 -8.81 22.08
N PRO A 182 -3.45 -9.41 23.27
CA PRO A 182 -4.78 -9.73 23.80
C PRO A 182 -5.65 -8.47 23.98
N PRO A 183 -6.94 -8.51 23.66
CA PRO A 183 -7.70 -9.68 23.16
C PRO A 183 -7.75 -9.79 21.63
N TYR A 184 -7.00 -8.98 20.88
CA TYR A 184 -7.18 -8.84 19.43
C TYR A 184 -6.45 -9.93 18.65
N ALA A 185 -5.30 -10.40 19.13
CA ALA A 185 -4.46 -11.40 18.48
C ALA A 185 -5.22 -12.67 18.06
N ALA A 186 -6.21 -13.10 18.85
CA ALA A 186 -6.99 -14.31 18.57
C ALA A 186 -7.85 -14.26 17.30
N LYS A 187 -8.11 -13.05 16.77
CA LYS A 187 -8.90 -12.84 15.54
C LYS A 187 -8.17 -11.98 14.51
N LEU A 188 -6.85 -11.87 14.66
CA LEU A 188 -6.00 -11.09 13.79
C LEU A 188 -5.52 -11.94 12.60
N HIS A 189 -5.67 -11.42 11.40
CA HIS A 189 -5.25 -12.07 10.16
C HIS A 189 -4.56 -11.03 9.27
N TYR A 190 -3.24 -11.13 9.11
CA TYR A 190 -2.51 -10.26 8.19
C TYR A 190 -2.84 -10.65 6.75
N ILE A 191 -3.28 -9.69 5.96
CA ILE A 191 -3.45 -9.83 4.51
C ILE A 191 -2.93 -8.54 3.86
N PRO A 192 -1.92 -8.64 2.98
CA PRO A 192 -1.25 -7.47 2.42
C PRO A 192 -2.15 -6.66 1.48
N LEU A 193 -1.70 -5.46 1.13
CA LEU A 193 -2.38 -4.57 0.18
C LEU A 193 -2.46 -5.22 -1.21
N PRO A 194 -3.64 -5.25 -1.86
CA PRO A 194 -3.79 -5.76 -3.22
C PRO A 194 -3.33 -4.74 -4.26
N MET A 195 -2.57 -5.19 -5.26
CA MET A 195 -2.06 -4.37 -6.36
C MET A 195 -2.42 -4.98 -7.72
N GLU A 196 -2.83 -4.16 -8.68
CA GLU A 196 -3.00 -4.58 -10.06
C GLU A 196 -1.65 -4.63 -10.77
N CYS A 197 -1.18 -5.83 -11.09
CA CYS A 197 0.13 -6.05 -11.72
C CYS A 197 0.08 -6.24 -13.24
N GLU A 198 -1.10 -6.47 -13.83
CA GLU A 198 -1.27 -6.96 -15.22
C GLU A 198 -0.83 -6.01 -16.35
N LYS A 199 -0.67 -4.72 -16.09
CA LYS A 199 -0.46 -3.72 -17.17
C LYS A 199 0.96 -3.13 -17.19
N MET A 200 1.89 -3.74 -16.45
CA MET A 200 3.15 -3.08 -16.20
C MET A 200 4.25 -3.62 -17.09
N VAL A 201 4.50 -2.86 -18.15
CA VAL A 201 5.64 -3.05 -19.04
C VAL A 201 6.55 -1.86 -18.88
N ARG A 202 7.80 -2.08 -18.51
CA ARG A 202 8.85 -1.06 -18.55
C ARG A 202 9.95 -1.48 -19.51
N TRP A 203 10.49 -0.51 -20.24
CA TRP A 203 11.70 -0.65 -20.99
C TRP A 203 12.89 -0.33 -20.08
N CYS A 204 13.76 -1.30 -19.85
CA CYS A 204 15.03 -1.10 -19.15
C CYS A 204 16.14 -1.29 -20.16
N ASP A 205 16.95 -0.25 -20.40
CA ASP A 205 18.11 -0.25 -21.30
C ASP A 205 17.84 -0.85 -22.71
N GLY A 206 16.68 -0.53 -23.28
CA GLY A 206 16.25 -1.04 -24.59
C GLY A 206 15.66 -2.44 -24.58
N GLU A 207 15.49 -3.04 -23.42
CA GLU A 207 14.90 -4.37 -23.24
C GLU A 207 13.48 -4.30 -22.69
N MET A 208 12.59 -5.13 -23.23
CA MET A 208 11.19 -5.21 -22.79
C MET A 208 11.05 -6.28 -21.68
N VAL A 209 10.57 -5.86 -20.52
CA VAL A 209 10.17 -6.78 -19.45
C VAL A 209 8.64 -6.82 -19.41
N LYS A 210 8.06 -7.98 -19.58
CA LYS A 210 6.61 -8.20 -19.55
C LYS A 210 6.29 -9.36 -18.62
N TRP A 211 5.30 -9.19 -17.76
CA TRP A 211 4.68 -10.29 -17.06
C TRP A 211 3.57 -10.90 -17.92
N CYS A 212 3.67 -12.20 -18.14
CA CYS A 212 2.63 -12.97 -18.81
C CYS A 212 2.32 -14.19 -17.95
N ASP A 213 1.05 -14.36 -17.59
CA ASP A 213 0.52 -15.55 -16.90
C ASP A 213 1.29 -15.94 -15.61
N GLY A 214 1.72 -14.96 -14.81
CA GLY A 214 2.44 -15.19 -13.54
C GLY A 214 3.94 -15.44 -13.69
N GLU A 215 4.49 -15.28 -14.89
CA GLU A 215 5.92 -15.46 -15.17
C GLU A 215 6.56 -14.18 -15.72
N MET A 216 7.77 -13.87 -15.27
CA MET A 216 8.53 -12.75 -15.78
C MET A 216 9.25 -13.16 -17.08
N VAL A 217 8.99 -12.43 -18.15
CA VAL A 217 9.65 -12.62 -19.44
C VAL A 217 10.50 -11.40 -19.76
N LYS A 218 11.80 -11.57 -19.79
CA LYS A 218 12.78 -10.54 -20.16
C LYS A 218 13.37 -10.85 -21.53
N TRP A 219 13.41 -9.87 -22.40
CA TRP A 219 14.10 -9.95 -23.68
C TRP A 219 15.48 -9.29 -23.54
N CYS A 220 16.53 -10.09 -23.45
CA CYS A 220 17.91 -9.64 -23.37
C CYS A 220 18.64 -10.01 -24.66
N ASN A 221 19.15 -9.01 -25.41
CA ASN A 221 19.96 -9.23 -26.61
C ASN A 221 19.35 -10.23 -27.63
N GLY A 222 18.02 -10.12 -27.86
CA GLY A 222 17.33 -11.00 -28.79
C GLY A 222 17.05 -12.42 -28.24
N VAL A 223 17.33 -12.68 -26.97
CA VAL A 223 17.03 -13.95 -26.30
C VAL A 223 15.91 -13.72 -25.27
N MET A 224 14.86 -14.54 -25.37
CA MET A 224 13.80 -14.56 -24.36
C MET A 224 14.28 -15.32 -23.14
N VAL A 225 14.37 -14.66 -22.00
CA VAL A 225 14.68 -15.26 -20.70
C VAL A 225 13.40 -15.30 -19.88
N ARG A 226 13.00 -16.49 -19.46
CA ARG A 226 11.81 -16.75 -18.63
C ARG A 226 12.26 -17.09 -17.22
N TRP A 227 11.66 -16.46 -16.23
CA TRP A 227 11.86 -16.79 -14.82
C TRP A 227 10.65 -17.54 -14.30
N CYS A 228 10.88 -18.79 -13.89
CA CYS A 228 9.86 -19.64 -13.30
C CYS A 228 10.34 -20.10 -11.93
N ASN A 229 9.56 -19.88 -10.89
CA ASN A 229 9.83 -20.37 -9.52
C ASN A 229 11.23 -20.04 -8.96
N GLY A 230 11.75 -18.84 -9.24
CA GLY A 230 13.07 -18.42 -8.76
C GLY A 230 14.27 -18.95 -9.57
N GLU A 231 14.05 -19.74 -10.63
CA GLU A 231 15.09 -20.23 -11.52
C GLU A 231 15.01 -19.61 -12.92
N MET A 232 16.15 -19.25 -13.48
CA MET A 232 16.28 -18.69 -14.81
C MET A 232 16.21 -19.79 -15.87
N VAL A 233 15.09 -19.86 -16.61
CA VAL A 233 14.93 -20.78 -17.73
C VAL A 233 15.21 -20.05 -19.05
N ARG A 234 16.28 -20.41 -19.71
CA ARG A 234 16.67 -19.87 -21.02
C ARG A 234 15.83 -20.51 -22.12
N CYS A 235 14.90 -19.77 -22.69
CA CYS A 235 14.17 -20.23 -23.88
C CYS A 235 14.97 -19.85 -25.13
N VAL A 236 15.59 -20.81 -25.79
CA VAL A 236 16.27 -20.63 -27.09
C VAL A 236 15.21 -20.63 -28.18
N GLY A 237 14.82 -19.44 -28.63
CA GLY A 237 14.09 -19.27 -29.89
C GLY A 237 15.08 -18.98 -30.99
N ASN A 238 15.10 -19.77 -32.08
CA ASN A 238 15.93 -19.48 -33.26
C ASN A 238 15.50 -18.16 -33.90
N VAL A 239 16.29 -17.10 -33.68
CA VAL A 239 16.25 -15.92 -34.51
C VAL A 239 17.60 -15.81 -35.22
N THR A 240 17.60 -16.14 -36.51
CA THR A 240 18.70 -15.92 -37.43
C THR A 240 18.84 -14.44 -37.71
N THR A 241 19.68 -13.75 -36.96
CA THR A 241 20.48 -12.59 -37.41
C THR A 241 21.49 -12.28 -36.30
N SER A 242 22.77 -12.45 -36.62
CA SER A 242 23.88 -11.98 -35.79
C SER A 242 24.03 -10.48 -35.93
N PRO A 243 24.02 -9.71 -34.82
CA PRO A 243 24.78 -8.47 -34.78
C PRO A 243 26.10 -8.71 -34.02
N SER A 244 27.18 -8.21 -34.60
CA SER A 244 28.54 -8.11 -34.07
C SER A 244 28.54 -7.50 -32.66
N HIS A 245 29.23 -8.17 -31.73
CA HIS A 245 29.51 -7.68 -30.39
C HIS A 245 30.17 -6.29 -30.40
N PRO A 246 29.63 -5.31 -29.68
CA PRO A 246 30.45 -4.25 -29.13
C PRO A 246 30.97 -4.67 -27.75
N ASN A 247 32.24 -4.36 -27.53
CA ASN A 247 32.99 -4.58 -26.31
C ASN A 247 32.24 -4.14 -25.05
N ASN A 248 32.22 -5.03 -24.07
CA ASN A 248 31.71 -4.85 -22.73
C ASN A 248 32.64 -3.87 -21.95
N SER A 249 32.42 -2.56 -22.11
CA SER A 249 33.05 -1.56 -21.26
C SER A 249 32.08 -0.38 -21.07
N GLN A 250 31.56 -0.27 -19.86
CA GLN A 250 30.93 0.93 -19.28
C GLN A 250 29.68 1.46 -20.00
N LEU A 251 28.53 0.87 -19.77
CA LEU A 251 27.23 1.54 -19.93
C LEU A 251 26.87 2.27 -18.62
N ALA A 252 27.49 3.41 -18.39
CA ALA A 252 26.87 4.43 -17.54
C ALA A 252 25.55 4.84 -18.22
N PRO A 253 24.44 5.03 -17.48
CA PRO A 253 23.18 5.47 -18.06
C PRO A 253 23.43 6.74 -18.89
N SER A 254 22.90 6.77 -20.13
CA SER A 254 23.11 7.85 -21.08
C SER A 254 22.46 9.18 -20.65
N HIS A 255 21.71 9.18 -19.56
CA HIS A 255 21.03 10.32 -18.94
C HIS A 255 21.09 10.22 -17.42
N PRO A 256 20.95 11.35 -16.70
CA PRO A 256 20.86 11.36 -15.24
C PRO A 256 19.69 10.49 -14.72
N LEU A 257 19.90 9.75 -13.62
CA LEU A 257 18.83 9.03 -12.92
C LEU A 257 17.78 10.02 -12.43
N THR A 258 16.53 9.79 -12.77
CA THR A 258 15.41 10.64 -12.34
C THR A 258 14.85 10.14 -11.01
N ILE A 259 14.98 10.93 -9.95
CA ILE A 259 14.40 10.66 -8.63
C ILE A 259 13.16 11.53 -8.46
N LEU A 260 11.99 10.89 -8.27
CA LEU A 260 10.72 11.56 -8.05
C LEU A 260 10.43 11.71 -6.55
N ILE A 261 10.09 12.91 -6.12
CA ILE A 261 9.70 13.23 -4.74
C ILE A 261 8.30 13.84 -4.76
N GLY A 262 7.31 13.06 -4.31
CA GLY A 262 5.94 13.54 -4.20
C GLY A 262 5.70 14.26 -2.88
N LEU A 263 5.40 15.55 -2.93
CA LEU A 263 5.15 16.38 -1.75
C LEU A 263 3.64 16.52 -1.49
N GLN A 264 3.28 16.33 -0.24
CA GLN A 264 1.95 16.61 0.29
C GLN A 264 2.08 17.57 1.49
N PRO A 265 2.02 18.89 1.31
CA PRO A 265 2.39 19.88 2.33
C PRO A 265 1.73 19.66 3.69
N LYS A 266 0.48 19.15 3.70
CA LYS A 266 -0.26 18.87 4.94
C LYS A 266 0.09 17.53 5.59
N ARG A 267 0.88 16.67 4.94
CA ARG A 267 1.21 15.32 5.41
C ARG A 267 2.71 15.00 5.39
N ASP A 268 3.52 15.93 4.90
CA ASP A 268 4.96 15.71 4.75
C ASP A 268 5.64 15.47 6.10
N PHE A 269 5.21 16.19 7.14
CA PHE A 269 5.72 16.01 8.51
C PHE A 269 5.49 14.57 9.04
N MET A 270 4.48 13.86 8.53
CA MET A 270 4.20 12.46 8.91
C MET A 270 5.05 11.49 8.10
N LYS A 271 5.22 11.76 6.82
CA LYS A 271 5.93 10.84 5.91
C LYS A 271 7.44 10.91 6.04
N GLY A 272 7.99 12.05 6.40
CA GLY A 272 9.42 12.30 6.43
C GLY A 272 10.08 12.36 5.04
N ALA A 273 9.31 12.55 3.97
CA ALA A 273 9.82 12.61 2.62
C ALA A 273 10.82 13.75 2.41
N MET A 274 10.60 14.92 3.04
CA MET A 274 11.56 16.03 3.01
C MET A 274 12.88 15.70 3.73
N LYS A 275 12.86 14.86 4.75
CA LYS A 275 14.11 14.39 5.38
C LYS A 275 14.88 13.48 4.43
N ILE A 276 14.21 12.55 3.75
CA ILE A 276 14.85 11.73 2.70
C ILE A 276 15.35 12.62 1.55
N ALA A 277 14.62 13.68 1.18
CA ALA A 277 15.05 14.63 0.16
C ALA A 277 16.41 15.25 0.49
N THR A 278 16.68 15.57 1.77
CA THR A 278 18.02 16.10 2.17
C THR A 278 19.14 15.07 1.94
N PHE A 279 18.87 13.78 2.08
CA PHE A 279 19.85 12.71 1.77
C PHE A 279 20.09 12.64 0.27
N VAL A 280 19.02 12.69 -0.53
CA VAL A 280 19.09 12.64 -2.01
C VAL A 280 19.79 13.89 -2.56
N ASP A 281 19.55 15.08 -2.00
CA ASP A 281 20.24 16.33 -2.38
C ASP A 281 21.75 16.22 -2.12
N GLU A 282 22.14 15.62 -0.98
CA GLU A 282 23.54 15.40 -0.67
C GLU A 282 24.18 14.39 -1.64
N VAL A 283 23.49 13.31 -1.99
CA VAL A 283 23.92 12.35 -3.02
C VAL A 283 24.10 13.05 -4.37
N ALA A 284 23.14 13.87 -4.80
CA ALA A 284 23.25 14.64 -6.04
C ALA A 284 24.42 15.61 -6.04
N ARG A 285 24.72 16.24 -4.90
CA ARG A 285 25.88 17.12 -4.72
C ARG A 285 27.21 16.37 -4.84
N ARG A 286 27.28 15.13 -4.31
CA ARG A 286 28.48 14.28 -4.40
C ARG A 286 28.70 13.71 -5.80
N HIS A 287 27.62 13.57 -6.60
CA HIS A 287 27.63 12.98 -7.93
C HIS A 287 27.05 13.94 -8.99
N PRO A 288 27.72 15.06 -9.30
CA PRO A 288 27.21 16.09 -10.21
C PRO A 288 26.84 15.52 -11.57
N GLY A 289 25.65 15.85 -12.06
CA GLY A 289 25.15 15.44 -13.38
C GLY A 289 24.68 13.99 -13.49
N LYS A 290 24.79 13.18 -12.43
CA LYS A 290 24.32 11.78 -12.44
C LYS A 290 22.90 11.60 -11.93
N VAL A 291 22.34 12.58 -11.22
CA VAL A 291 21.00 12.54 -10.62
C VAL A 291 20.22 13.78 -11.00
N GLN A 292 18.97 13.61 -11.39
CA GLN A 292 17.98 14.67 -11.59
C GLN A 292 16.85 14.46 -10.58
N ILE A 293 16.62 15.43 -9.70
CA ILE A 293 15.55 15.40 -8.72
C ILE A 293 14.33 16.13 -9.27
N LYS A 294 13.15 15.48 -9.24
CA LYS A 294 11.87 16.07 -9.61
C LYS A 294 10.95 16.14 -8.41
N TYR A 295 10.68 17.35 -7.94
CA TYR A 295 9.68 17.61 -6.92
C TYR A 295 8.29 17.76 -7.56
N VAL A 296 7.29 17.09 -7.01
CA VAL A 296 5.92 17.12 -7.53
C VAL A 296 4.94 17.38 -6.39
N GLU A 297 4.12 18.42 -6.53
CA GLU A 297 3.13 18.84 -5.56
C GLU A 297 1.80 19.16 -6.24
N GLY A 298 0.70 18.66 -5.67
CA GLY A 298 -0.65 19.09 -6.05
C GLY A 298 -1.09 18.76 -7.48
N VAL A 299 -0.42 17.84 -8.18
CA VAL A 299 -0.80 17.43 -9.53
C VAL A 299 -1.98 16.45 -9.51
N PRO A 300 -2.81 16.39 -10.59
CA PRO A 300 -3.82 15.36 -10.76
C PRO A 300 -3.24 13.94 -10.69
N TYR A 301 -4.05 12.98 -10.25
CA TYR A 301 -3.61 11.60 -10.09
C TYR A 301 -3.01 10.99 -11.37
N ASP A 302 -3.67 11.19 -12.53
CA ASP A 302 -3.20 10.64 -13.81
C ASP A 302 -1.84 11.23 -14.22
N GLU A 303 -1.62 12.51 -13.95
CA GLU A 303 -0.34 13.18 -14.18
C GLU A 303 0.74 12.65 -13.24
N TYR A 304 0.41 12.47 -11.96
CA TYR A 304 1.32 11.86 -11.00
C TYR A 304 1.75 10.45 -11.46
N MET A 305 0.79 9.62 -11.91
CA MET A 305 1.08 8.27 -12.38
C MET A 305 1.95 8.25 -13.65
N ARG A 306 1.81 9.26 -14.52
CA ARG A 306 2.70 9.44 -15.67
C ARG A 306 4.12 9.78 -15.25
N LEU A 307 4.28 10.74 -14.33
CA LEU A 307 5.59 11.12 -13.78
C LEU A 307 6.25 9.95 -13.05
N LEU A 308 5.48 9.17 -12.31
CA LEU A 308 5.95 7.97 -11.64
C LEU A 308 6.47 6.91 -12.63
N ALA A 309 5.80 6.75 -13.78
CA ALA A 309 6.23 5.83 -14.81
C ALA A 309 7.53 6.27 -15.52
N GLU A 310 7.84 7.56 -15.51
CA GLU A 310 9.07 8.12 -16.09
C GLU A 310 10.25 8.12 -15.08
N ALA A 311 9.97 7.97 -13.79
CA ALA A 311 10.99 8.03 -12.74
C ALA A 311 11.78 6.71 -12.63
N ASP A 312 13.08 6.81 -12.36
CA ASP A 312 13.94 5.67 -12.04
C ASP A 312 13.79 5.25 -10.58
N VAL A 313 13.60 6.24 -9.71
CA VAL A 313 13.51 6.07 -8.27
C VAL A 313 12.40 6.95 -7.72
N LEU A 314 11.64 6.43 -6.75
CA LEU A 314 10.63 7.16 -5.99
C LEU A 314 11.09 7.34 -4.54
N VAL A 315 10.97 8.54 -4.00
CA VAL A 315 11.03 8.78 -2.54
C VAL A 315 9.64 8.68 -1.96
N ASP A 316 9.44 7.83 -0.94
CA ASP A 316 8.13 7.66 -0.29
C ASP A 316 8.16 8.01 1.21
N GLN A 317 8.32 7.05 2.12
CA GLN A 317 8.15 7.29 3.55
C GLN A 317 9.38 6.88 4.35
N LEU A 318 9.82 7.75 5.27
CA LEU A 318 10.91 7.47 6.22
C LEU A 318 10.42 6.64 7.42
N TYR A 319 9.20 6.90 7.88
CA TYR A 319 8.66 6.35 9.13
C TYR A 319 7.74 5.15 8.90
N SER A 320 8.09 4.29 7.95
CA SER A 320 7.32 3.10 7.60
C SER A 320 8.20 1.85 7.61
N TYR A 321 7.66 0.73 8.02
CA TYR A 321 8.30 -0.60 7.96
C TYR A 321 7.95 -1.33 6.67
N THR A 322 6.81 -0.99 6.07
CA THR A 322 6.21 -1.68 4.94
C THR A 322 6.02 -0.73 3.75
N PRO A 323 6.18 -1.19 2.51
CA PRO A 323 5.86 -0.37 1.34
C PRO A 323 4.38 0.01 1.33
N SER A 324 4.11 1.30 1.15
CA SER A 324 2.76 1.86 1.01
C SER A 324 2.16 1.57 -0.38
N MET A 325 0.88 1.90 -0.59
CA MET A 325 0.25 1.81 -1.92
C MET A 325 1.02 2.58 -3.01
N ASN A 326 1.62 3.73 -2.65
CA ASN A 326 2.41 4.52 -3.57
C ASN A 326 3.73 3.81 -3.94
N SER A 327 4.42 3.27 -2.94
CA SER A 327 5.61 2.44 -3.14
C SER A 327 5.29 1.23 -4.00
N LEU A 328 4.23 0.49 -3.68
CA LEU A 328 3.82 -0.70 -4.45
C LEU A 328 3.46 -0.36 -5.90
N ALA A 329 2.79 0.78 -6.15
CA ALA A 329 2.49 1.23 -7.50
C ALA A 329 3.75 1.59 -8.31
N ALA A 330 4.79 2.10 -7.66
CA ALA A 330 6.10 2.33 -8.26
C ALA A 330 6.83 1.01 -8.53
N MET A 331 6.96 0.16 -7.51
CA MET A 331 7.64 -1.12 -7.56
C MET A 331 7.06 -2.04 -8.64
N ALA A 332 5.74 -2.08 -8.74
CA ALA A 332 5.05 -2.85 -9.78
C ALA A 332 5.43 -2.41 -11.20
N ARG A 333 5.96 -1.21 -11.39
CA ARG A 333 6.48 -0.67 -12.67
C ARG A 333 8.00 -0.80 -12.83
N GLY A 334 8.67 -1.42 -11.86
CA GLY A 334 10.13 -1.48 -11.82
C GLY A 334 10.80 -0.15 -11.45
N THR A 335 10.05 0.80 -10.84
CA THR A 335 10.64 1.97 -10.21
C THR A 335 11.12 1.59 -8.82
N VAL A 336 12.39 1.82 -8.52
CA VAL A 336 12.98 1.51 -7.20
C VAL A 336 12.49 2.54 -6.19
N VAL A 337 12.27 2.12 -4.94
CA VAL A 337 11.76 3.00 -3.88
C VAL A 337 12.86 3.28 -2.86
N ILE A 338 13.00 4.54 -2.47
CA ILE A 338 13.72 4.96 -1.25
C ILE A 338 12.67 5.19 -0.16
N GLY A 339 12.72 4.40 0.91
CA GLY A 339 11.75 4.49 2.01
C GLY A 339 11.92 3.37 3.01
N GLY A 340 10.89 3.11 3.80
CA GLY A 340 10.88 2.02 4.76
C GLY A 340 10.69 0.67 4.09
N GLY A 341 11.59 -0.24 4.41
CA GLY A 341 11.59 -1.65 4.02
C GLY A 341 12.40 -2.41 5.04
N GLU A 342 11.89 -2.44 6.28
CA GLU A 342 12.64 -2.96 7.43
C GLU A 342 12.78 -4.48 7.38
N GLU A 343 13.89 -4.99 7.92
CA GLU A 343 14.19 -6.43 7.92
C GLU A 343 13.13 -7.23 8.69
N GLU A 344 12.59 -6.65 9.76
CA GLU A 344 11.53 -7.25 10.56
C GLU A 344 10.24 -7.53 9.74
N TYR A 345 9.97 -6.70 8.75
CA TYR A 345 8.87 -6.94 7.81
C TYR A 345 9.13 -8.13 6.91
N TYR A 346 10.34 -8.23 6.33
CA TYR A 346 10.70 -9.36 5.47
C TYR A 346 10.71 -10.68 6.25
N GLU A 347 11.27 -10.69 7.45
CA GLU A 347 11.21 -11.84 8.36
C GLU A 347 9.76 -12.24 8.67
N PHE A 348 8.89 -11.27 8.94
CA PHE A 348 7.49 -11.52 9.25
C PHE A 348 6.72 -12.19 8.10
N ILE A 349 6.98 -11.79 6.85
CA ILE A 349 6.36 -12.42 5.67
C ILE A 349 7.11 -13.64 5.15
N GLY A 350 8.23 -14.01 5.75
CA GLY A 350 9.08 -15.14 5.34
C GLY A 350 9.80 -14.90 4.01
N GLU A 351 10.24 -13.65 3.76
CA GLU A 351 11.00 -13.29 2.56
C GLU A 351 12.49 -13.17 2.87
N ASP A 352 13.26 -14.17 2.40
CA ASP A 352 14.69 -14.27 2.72
C ASP A 352 15.60 -13.68 1.62
N THR A 353 15.10 -13.45 0.42
CA THR A 353 15.92 -13.16 -0.77
C THR A 353 15.71 -11.79 -1.38
N LEU A 354 14.46 -11.31 -1.48
CA LEU A 354 14.14 -10.07 -2.16
C LEU A 354 14.30 -8.87 -1.21
N ARG A 355 15.11 -7.88 -1.62
CA ARG A 355 15.29 -6.60 -0.91
C ARG A 355 15.14 -5.45 -1.90
N PRO A 356 13.91 -5.21 -2.40
CA PRO A 356 13.67 -4.30 -3.52
C PRO A 356 13.70 -2.82 -3.15
N ILE A 357 13.75 -2.48 -1.84
CA ILE A 357 13.66 -1.11 -1.34
C ILE A 357 15.05 -0.65 -0.89
N ILE A 358 15.44 0.56 -1.28
CA ILE A 358 16.56 1.28 -0.68
C ILE A 358 16.09 1.72 0.71
N ASN A 359 16.34 0.87 1.70
CA ASN A 359 15.87 1.11 3.06
C ASN A 359 16.62 2.26 3.70
N VAL A 360 15.89 3.30 4.09
CA VAL A 360 16.39 4.44 4.87
C VAL A 360 15.65 4.48 6.20
N ARG A 361 16.40 4.68 7.27
CA ARG A 361 15.91 4.57 8.64
C ARG A 361 16.03 5.88 9.39
N PRO A 362 15.03 6.23 10.21
CA PRO A 362 15.12 7.45 11.01
C PRO A 362 16.09 7.33 12.21
N ASP A 363 16.34 6.09 12.69
CA ASP A 363 17.10 5.78 13.90
C ASP A 363 18.60 5.54 13.65
N VAL A 364 19.08 5.76 12.42
CA VAL A 364 20.51 5.70 12.06
C VAL A 364 21.04 7.10 11.68
N PRO A 365 22.37 7.34 11.72
CA PRO A 365 22.94 8.59 11.28
C PRO A 365 22.60 8.92 9.82
N ASP A 366 22.41 10.20 9.50
CA ASP A 366 22.13 10.68 8.14
C ASP A 366 23.15 10.17 7.11
N GLU A 367 24.42 10.14 7.47
CA GLU A 367 25.51 9.67 6.61
C GLU A 367 25.37 8.18 6.23
N GLU A 368 24.82 7.35 7.10
CA GLU A 368 24.55 5.94 6.81
C GLU A 368 23.43 5.80 5.79
N ASN A 369 22.36 6.59 5.92
CA ASN A 369 21.30 6.66 4.92
C ASN A 369 21.82 7.14 3.55
N ILE A 370 22.64 8.21 3.55
CA ILE A 370 23.27 8.73 2.35
C ILE A 370 24.13 7.65 1.67
N ALA A 371 24.99 6.97 2.43
CA ALA A 371 25.86 5.91 1.90
C ALA A 371 25.04 4.71 1.37
N THR A 372 23.90 4.40 1.97
CA THR A 372 23.00 3.35 1.51
C THR A 372 22.38 3.73 0.16
N ILE A 373 21.92 4.97 0.00
CA ILE A 373 21.40 5.49 -1.27
C ILE A 373 22.49 5.49 -2.34
N GLU A 374 23.69 6.03 -2.04
CA GLU A 374 24.83 6.06 -2.98
C GLU A 374 25.19 4.66 -3.49
N ARG A 375 25.27 3.69 -2.58
CA ARG A 375 25.59 2.30 -2.91
C ARG A 375 24.53 1.70 -3.83
N ALA A 376 23.26 1.91 -3.56
CA ALA A 376 22.18 1.38 -4.36
C ALA A 376 22.13 2.00 -5.77
N LEU A 377 22.38 3.31 -5.89
CA LEU A 377 22.29 4.02 -7.16
C LEU A 377 23.53 3.82 -8.06
N PHE A 378 24.72 3.64 -7.49
CA PHE A 378 25.98 3.73 -8.24
C PHE A 378 26.87 2.47 -8.18
N THR A 379 26.47 1.43 -7.44
CA THR A 379 27.13 0.13 -7.58
C THR A 379 26.59 -0.59 -8.81
N ASP A 380 27.49 -1.03 -9.68
CA ASP A 380 27.13 -1.68 -10.94
C ASP A 380 26.14 -2.82 -10.76
N GLY A 381 25.07 -2.80 -11.54
CA GLY A 381 24.00 -3.80 -11.54
C GLY A 381 23.06 -3.78 -10.33
N THR A 382 23.31 -2.99 -9.29
CA THR A 382 22.49 -3.00 -8.08
C THR A 382 21.09 -2.41 -8.34
N LEU A 383 21.02 -1.24 -8.97
CA LEU A 383 19.73 -0.59 -9.26
C LEU A 383 18.87 -1.47 -10.20
N GLU A 384 19.50 -2.09 -11.21
CA GLU A 384 18.81 -2.97 -12.14
C GLU A 384 18.28 -4.24 -11.46
N ARG A 385 19.08 -4.85 -10.59
CA ARG A 385 18.64 -5.97 -9.75
C ARG A 385 17.43 -5.57 -8.90
N MET A 386 17.50 -4.41 -8.22
CA MET A 386 16.39 -3.93 -7.38
C MET A 386 15.12 -3.62 -8.17
N ARG A 387 15.23 -3.18 -9.43
CA ARG A 387 14.08 -3.02 -10.33
C ARG A 387 13.36 -4.35 -10.58
N CYS A 388 14.13 -5.40 -10.88
CA CYS A 388 13.57 -6.74 -11.08
C CYS A 388 12.95 -7.28 -9.79
N GLU A 389 13.68 -7.17 -8.67
CA GLU A 389 13.18 -7.58 -7.35
C GLU A 389 11.91 -6.83 -6.95
N SER A 390 11.77 -5.53 -7.31
CA SER A 390 10.57 -4.73 -7.05
C SER A 390 9.33 -5.33 -7.72
N VAL A 391 9.46 -5.66 -9.00
CA VAL A 391 8.36 -6.27 -9.76
C VAL A 391 8.02 -7.64 -9.20
N GLU A 392 9.04 -8.49 -8.99
CA GLU A 392 8.87 -9.84 -8.43
C GLU A 392 8.19 -9.81 -7.06
N PHE A 393 8.65 -8.91 -6.17
CA PHE A 393 8.10 -8.76 -4.83
C PHE A 393 6.60 -8.41 -4.86
N VAL A 394 6.22 -7.44 -5.70
CA VAL A 394 4.81 -7.03 -5.81
C VAL A 394 3.96 -8.18 -6.36
N HIS A 395 4.43 -8.89 -7.37
CA HIS A 395 3.71 -10.05 -7.89
C HIS A 395 3.59 -11.18 -6.86
N LYS A 396 4.65 -11.48 -6.12
CA LYS A 396 4.66 -12.56 -5.13
C LYS A 396 3.72 -12.31 -3.97
N TYR A 397 3.68 -11.09 -3.45
CA TYR A 397 2.99 -10.78 -2.20
C TYR A 397 1.73 -9.93 -2.36
N HIS A 398 1.65 -9.11 -3.42
CA HIS A 398 0.63 -8.08 -3.55
C HIS A 398 -0.27 -8.24 -4.78
N ASP A 399 -0.06 -9.25 -5.65
CA ASP A 399 -0.98 -9.49 -6.77
C ASP A 399 -2.41 -9.64 -6.24
N TYR A 400 -3.33 -8.82 -6.77
CA TYR A 400 -4.71 -8.75 -6.29
C TYR A 400 -5.45 -10.09 -6.34
N ARG A 401 -5.06 -11.00 -7.23
CA ARG A 401 -5.64 -12.35 -7.32
C ARG A 401 -5.20 -13.20 -6.13
N HIS A 402 -3.93 -13.11 -5.77
CA HIS A 402 -3.34 -13.80 -4.63
C HIS A 402 -3.94 -13.28 -3.31
N VAL A 403 -4.03 -11.95 -3.20
CA VAL A 403 -4.63 -11.29 -2.04
C VAL A 403 -6.12 -11.64 -1.93
N ALA A 404 -6.86 -11.64 -3.06
CA ALA A 404 -8.26 -12.06 -3.06
C ALA A 404 -8.46 -13.53 -2.67
N GLU A 405 -7.51 -14.41 -2.99
CA GLU A 405 -7.51 -15.79 -2.52
C GLU A 405 -7.35 -15.89 -0.99
N GLN A 406 -6.42 -15.14 -0.41
CA GLN A 406 -6.25 -15.08 1.04
C GLN A 406 -7.52 -14.58 1.74
N TYR A 407 -8.17 -13.54 1.22
CA TYR A 407 -9.46 -13.05 1.73
C TYR A 407 -10.55 -14.11 1.60
N GLU A 408 -10.63 -14.81 0.46
CA GLU A 408 -11.60 -15.89 0.28
C GLU A 408 -11.40 -17.03 1.30
N GLN A 409 -10.16 -17.44 1.53
CA GLN A 409 -9.82 -18.46 2.53
C GLN A 409 -10.26 -18.03 3.94
N LEU A 410 -9.96 -16.78 4.31
CA LEU A 410 -10.41 -16.20 5.57
C LEU A 410 -11.94 -16.23 5.68
N TYR A 411 -12.65 -15.72 4.66
CA TYR A 411 -14.11 -15.68 4.67
C TYR A 411 -14.74 -17.08 4.81
N ARG A 412 -14.22 -18.06 4.07
CA ARG A 412 -14.67 -19.45 4.17
C ARG A 412 -14.43 -20.03 5.55
N SER A 413 -13.28 -19.75 6.17
CA SER A 413 -12.96 -20.22 7.52
C SER A 413 -13.92 -19.65 8.58
N LEU A 414 -14.27 -18.36 8.46
CA LEU A 414 -15.22 -17.71 9.36
C LEU A 414 -16.64 -18.26 9.20
N LEU A 415 -17.08 -18.46 7.95
CA LEU A 415 -18.42 -19.01 7.64
C LEU A 415 -18.57 -20.47 8.06
N ALA A 416 -17.48 -21.23 8.16
CA ALA A 416 -17.50 -22.62 8.65
C ALA A 416 -17.59 -22.74 10.18
N LYS A 417 -17.23 -21.68 10.92
CA LYS A 417 -17.28 -21.63 12.40
C LYS A 417 -18.62 -21.13 12.94
N GLY A 418 -19.42 -20.45 12.15
CA GLY A 418 -20.75 -19.88 12.49
C GLY A 418 -21.86 -20.63 11.79
#